data_50b5d28fef1caa34a457e49fa9fbf438
#
_entry.id   50b5d28fef1caa34a457e49fa9fbf438
#
_cell.length_a   1.000
_cell.length_b   1.000
_cell.length_c   1.000
_cell.angle_alpha   90.00
_cell.angle_beta   90.00
_cell.angle_gamma   90.00
#
_symmetry.space_group_name_H-M   'P 1'
#
loop_
_entity.id
_entity.type
_entity.pdbx_description
1 polymer ?
#
loop_
_entity_poly.entity_id
_entity_poly.type
_entity_poly.pdbx_seq_one_letter_code
_entity_poly.pdbx_strand_id
1 'polypeptide(L)' 'KLDRVVALAFKANSASIQILENLNFEPLGSVVIEGETVEKYEMTQSTWQNR' A
#
# COMPACT_ATOMS: atom_id res chain seq x y z
N LYS A 1 -5.26 5.88 18.52
CA LYS A 1 -4.56 6.62 17.52
C LYS A 1 -3.65 5.72 16.71
N LEU A 2 -3.70 5.85 15.41
CA LEU A 2 -2.96 4.99 14.52
C LEU A 2 -1.64 5.64 14.13
N ASP A 3 -0.56 4.87 14.25
CA ASP A 3 0.73 5.36 13.81
C ASP A 3 1.03 4.91 12.40
N ARG A 4 0.24 3.98 11.90
CA ARG A 4 0.60 3.36 10.65
C ARG A 4 -0.65 2.70 10.06
N VAL A 5 -0.76 2.80 8.74
CA VAL A 5 -1.86 2.22 8.00
C VAL A 5 -1.28 1.28 6.97
N VAL A 6 -1.78 0.06 6.92
CA VAL A 6 -1.33 -0.92 5.93
C VAL A 6 -2.46 -1.14 4.94
N ALA A 7 -2.12 -1.08 3.66
CA ALA A 7 -3.09 -1.29 2.59
C ALA A 7 -2.63 -2.44 1.71
N LEU A 8 -3.59 -3.16 1.16
CA LEU A 8 -3.32 -4.26 0.26
C LEU A 8 -4.01 -4.00 -1.06
N ALA A 9 -3.35 -4.32 -2.15
CA ALA A 9 -3.94 -4.18 -3.48
C ALA A 9 -3.47 -5.33 -4.34
N PHE A 10 -4.38 -5.90 -5.12
CA PHE A 10 -4.00 -6.93 -6.07
C PHE A 10 -3.08 -6.33 -7.13
N LYS A 11 -2.05 -7.06 -7.47
CA LYS A 11 -1.09 -6.58 -8.46
C LYS A 11 -1.78 -6.28 -9.80
N ALA A 12 -2.81 -7.05 -10.13
CA ALA A 12 -3.53 -6.85 -11.37
C ALA A 12 -4.37 -5.58 -11.36
N ASN A 13 -4.60 -5.00 -10.18
CA ASN A 13 -5.42 -3.79 -10.07
C ASN A 13 -4.53 -2.57 -10.07
N SER A 14 -4.04 -2.20 -11.24
CA SER A 14 -3.08 -1.12 -11.34
C SER A 14 -3.66 0.22 -10.92
N ALA A 15 -4.97 0.40 -11.06
CA ALA A 15 -5.59 1.65 -10.65
C ALA A 15 -5.49 1.85 -9.13
N SER A 16 -5.72 0.80 -8.36
CA SER A 16 -5.59 0.89 -6.90
C SER A 16 -4.14 1.14 -6.50
N ILE A 17 -3.21 0.47 -7.17
CA ILE A 17 -1.80 0.67 -6.87
C ILE A 17 -1.40 2.11 -7.15
N GLN A 18 -1.88 2.66 -8.26
CA GLN A 18 -1.58 4.04 -8.60
C GLN A 18 -2.09 4.99 -7.52
N ILE A 19 -3.28 4.72 -7.01
CA ILE A 19 -3.85 5.57 -5.96
C ILE A 19 -2.98 5.50 -4.70
N LEU A 20 -2.55 4.31 -4.32
CA LEU A 20 -1.73 4.17 -3.13
C LEU A 20 -0.41 4.90 -3.29
N GLU A 21 0.19 4.83 -4.47
CA GLU A 21 1.43 5.53 -4.72
C GLU A 21 1.25 7.03 -4.70
N ASN A 22 0.12 7.49 -5.24
CA ASN A 22 -0.15 8.93 -5.23
C ASN A 22 -0.40 9.46 -3.82
N LEU A 23 -0.82 8.59 -2.91
CA LEU A 23 -1.05 8.98 -1.53
C LEU A 23 0.21 8.83 -0.66
N ASN A 24 1.35 8.51 -1.30
CA ASN A 24 2.62 8.39 -0.61
C ASN A 24 2.73 7.14 0.26
N PHE A 25 1.96 6.11 -0.06
CA PHE A 25 2.17 4.81 0.57
C PHE A 25 3.47 4.23 0.06
N GLU A 26 4.19 3.55 0.93
CA GLU A 26 5.43 2.92 0.58
C GLU A 26 5.24 1.42 0.40
N PRO A 27 5.85 0.84 -0.64
CA PRO A 27 5.70 -0.61 -0.84
C PRO A 27 6.48 -1.39 0.19
N LEU A 28 5.84 -2.39 0.78
CA LEU A 28 6.49 -3.28 1.72
C LEU A 28 6.90 -4.59 1.08
N GLY A 29 6.32 -4.92 -0.06
CA GLY A 29 6.59 -6.16 -0.72
C GLY A 29 5.29 -6.78 -1.18
N SER A 30 5.36 -8.02 -1.65
CA SER A 30 4.18 -8.68 -2.16
C SER A 30 4.05 -10.05 -1.51
N VAL A 31 2.81 -10.54 -1.47
CA VAL A 31 2.50 -11.88 -0.97
C VAL A 31 1.55 -12.53 -1.96
N VAL A 32 1.50 -13.85 -1.93
CA VAL A 32 0.58 -14.60 -2.79
C VAL A 32 -0.54 -15.15 -1.92
N ILE A 33 -1.78 -14.81 -2.26
CA ILE A 33 -2.95 -15.27 -1.54
C ILE A 33 -3.85 -15.95 -2.54
N GLU A 34 -4.06 -17.26 -2.37
CA GLU A 34 -4.91 -18.06 -3.24
C GLU A 34 -4.55 -17.87 -4.72
N GLY A 35 -3.26 -17.91 -5.02
CA GLY A 35 -2.79 -17.80 -6.39
C GLY A 35 -2.73 -16.40 -6.93
N GLU A 36 -3.11 -15.39 -6.15
CA GLU A 36 -3.08 -14.01 -6.59
C GLU A 36 -1.96 -13.27 -5.88
N THR A 37 -1.24 -12.45 -6.63
CA THR A 37 -0.21 -11.61 -6.05
C THR A 37 -0.84 -10.35 -5.48
N VAL A 38 -0.56 -10.08 -4.22
CA VAL A 38 -1.09 -8.92 -3.52
C VAL A 38 0.07 -8.06 -3.08
N GLU A 39 0.03 -6.78 -3.43
CA GLU A 39 1.06 -5.83 -3.02
C GLU A 39 0.67 -5.21 -1.68
N LYS A 40 1.65 -5.12 -0.79
CA LYS A 40 1.44 -4.52 0.52
C LYS A 40 2.06 -3.14 0.54
N TYR A 41 1.33 -2.19 1.09
CA TYR A 41 1.79 -0.82 1.21
C TYR A 41 1.58 -0.34 2.63
N GLU A 42 2.34 0.66 3.00
CA GLU A 42 2.29 1.20 4.34
C GLU A 42 2.37 2.71 4.29
N MET A 43 1.62 3.38 5.14
CA MET A 43 1.76 4.80 5.36
C MET A 43 1.93 5.02 6.86
N THR A 44 3.00 5.69 7.24
CA THR A 44 3.23 6.03 8.63
C THR A 44 2.78 7.45 8.88
N GLN A 45 2.68 7.81 10.14
CA GLN A 45 2.29 9.16 10.50
C GLN A 45 3.28 10.18 9.95
N SER A 46 4.55 9.83 9.96
CA SER A 46 5.58 10.72 9.43
C SER A 46 5.38 10.98 7.95
N THR A 47 5.13 9.92 7.20
CA THR A 47 4.89 10.05 5.75
C THR A 47 3.65 10.90 5.49
N TRP A 48 2.62 10.67 6.28
CA TRP A 48 1.38 11.40 6.12
C TRP A 48 1.61 12.90 6.30
N GLN A 49 2.34 13.27 7.35
CA GLN A 49 2.50 14.68 7.68
C GLN A 49 3.39 15.41 6.69
N ASN A 50 4.13 14.69 5.88
CA ASN A 50 5.00 15.31 4.89
C ASN A 50 4.31 15.56 3.57
N ARG A 51 3.03 15.32 3.47
CA ARG A 51 2.31 15.55 2.21
C ARG A 51 2.14 17.01 1.91
#